data_ace8c8fc4f2eed622445406a0754dfdb
#
_entry.id   ace8c8fc4f2eed622445406a0754dfdb
#
_cell.length_a   1.000
_cell.length_b   1.000
_cell.length_c   1.000
_cell.angle_alpha   90.00
_cell.angle_beta   90.00
_cell.angle_gamma   90.00
#
_symmetry.space_group_name_H-M   'P 1'
#
loop_
_entity.id
_entity.type
_entity.pdbx_description
1 polymer ?
#
loop_
_entity_poly.entity_id
_entity_poly.type
_entity_poly.pdbx_seq_one_letter_code
_entity_poly.pdbx_strand_id
1 'polypeptide(L)'
;MNVKYGTVLTCDAFGPYINMDKVLKRIPRNVKPIAEEMEAYALMHIAKIFKRDAACILTAVDSKFSDVVLPIEDRERSLDDMILLALDSII
;
A
#
# COMPACT_ATOMS: atom_id res chain seq x y z
N MET A 1 -11.26 -14.04 -0.82
CA MET A 1 -10.28 -12.92 -0.81
C MET A 1 -10.85 -11.77 0.01
N ASN A 2 -10.07 -11.23 0.91
CA ASN A 2 -10.50 -10.11 1.75
C ASN A 2 -9.84 -8.82 1.24
N VAL A 3 -10.66 -7.89 0.75
CA VAL A 3 -10.20 -6.62 0.20
C VAL A 3 -10.59 -5.49 1.15
N LYS A 4 -9.62 -4.64 1.50
CA LYS A 4 -9.85 -3.45 2.30
C LYS A 4 -9.54 -2.20 1.50
N TYR A 5 -10.29 -1.16 1.75
CA TYR A 5 -10.10 0.15 1.11
C TYR A 5 -9.64 1.15 2.16
N GLY A 6 -8.74 2.00 1.77
CA GLY A 6 -8.29 3.03 2.70
C GLY A 6 -7.10 3.83 2.17
N THR A 7 -6.62 4.71 3.01
CA THR A 7 -5.45 5.54 2.71
C THR A 7 -4.18 4.78 3.03
N VAL A 8 -3.21 4.83 2.12
CA VAL A 8 -1.88 4.28 2.36
C VAL A 8 -0.87 5.40 2.53
N LEU A 9 0.15 5.16 3.31
CA LEU A 9 1.25 6.06 3.54
C LEU A 9 2.41 5.66 2.63
N THR A 10 2.87 6.59 1.80
CA THR A 10 4.08 6.37 0.98
C THR A 10 5.28 6.90 1.74
N CYS A 11 6.26 6.06 1.98
CA CYS A 11 7.47 6.37 2.72
C CYS A 11 8.70 6.36 1.81
N ASP A 12 9.67 7.23 2.10
CA ASP A 12 10.91 7.30 1.34
C ASP A 12 11.92 6.23 1.73
N ALA A 13 11.72 5.58 2.87
CA ALA A 13 12.61 4.56 3.37
C ALA A 13 11.81 3.38 3.91
N PHE A 14 12.46 2.22 4.01
CA PHE A 14 11.85 1.02 4.56
C PHE A 14 11.45 1.25 6.03
N GLY A 15 10.23 0.84 6.38
CA GLY A 15 9.59 1.14 7.67
C GLY A 15 10.45 0.94 8.93
N PRO A 16 11.21 -0.17 9.06
CA PRO A 16 12.09 -0.38 10.22
C PRO A 16 13.17 0.69 10.42
N TYR A 17 13.49 1.45 9.39
CA TYR A 17 14.49 2.52 9.44
C TYR A 17 13.87 3.91 9.67
N ILE A 18 12.55 3.99 9.85
CA ILE A 18 11.82 5.25 10.00
C ILE A 18 11.34 5.39 11.44
N ASN A 19 11.44 6.60 11.99
CA ASN A 19 10.73 6.93 13.21
C ASN A 19 9.26 7.20 12.89
N MET A 20 8.47 6.15 12.94
CA MET A 20 7.06 6.20 12.53
C MET A 20 6.23 7.12 13.42
N ASP A 21 6.55 7.22 14.70
CA ASP A 21 5.85 8.12 15.63
C ASP A 21 5.96 9.58 15.16
N LYS A 22 7.15 10.00 14.70
CA LYS A 22 7.34 11.33 14.16
C LYS A 22 6.58 11.54 12.86
N VAL A 23 6.56 10.55 12.00
CA VAL A 23 5.83 10.60 10.73
C VAL A 23 4.33 10.73 10.98
N LEU A 24 3.77 9.92 11.85
CA LEU A 24 2.33 9.92 12.16
C LEU A 24 1.88 11.24 12.79
N LYS A 25 2.74 11.91 13.54
CA LYS A 25 2.43 13.23 14.11
C LYS A 25 2.30 14.34 13.07
N ARG A 26 2.87 14.16 11.89
CA ARG A 26 2.80 15.12 10.79
C ARG A 26 1.57 14.93 9.90
N ILE A 27 0.89 13.80 10.05
CA ILE A 27 -0.31 13.49 9.28
C ILE A 27 -1.52 14.16 9.92
N PRO A 28 -2.46 14.73 9.15
CA PRO A 28 -3.69 15.27 9.70
C PRO A 28 -4.43 14.24 10.54
N ARG A 29 -5.02 14.66 11.65
CA ARG A 29 -5.67 13.76 12.62
C ARG A 29 -6.84 12.97 12.04
N ASN A 30 -7.48 13.50 11.01
CA ASN A 30 -8.59 12.85 10.33
C ASN A 30 -8.14 11.79 9.30
N VAL A 31 -6.84 11.70 9.03
CA VAL A 31 -6.27 10.73 8.10
C VAL A 31 -5.69 9.58 8.91
N LYS A 32 -6.19 8.37 8.65
CA LYS A 32 -5.74 7.15 9.32
C LYS A 32 -5.23 6.16 8.28
N PRO A 33 -3.91 6.11 8.04
CA PRO A 33 -3.35 5.16 7.10
C PRO A 33 -3.56 3.72 7.59
N ILE A 34 -3.94 2.84 6.68
CA ILE A 34 -4.13 1.42 6.97
C ILE A 34 -2.95 0.56 6.53
N ALA A 35 -2.06 1.11 5.72
CA ALA A 35 -0.89 0.41 5.21
C ALA A 35 0.19 1.43 4.84
N GLU A 36 1.41 0.93 4.67
CA GLU A 36 2.53 1.72 4.15
C GLU A 36 3.20 1.01 2.99
N GLU A 37 3.71 1.79 2.06
CA GLU A 37 4.43 1.34 0.87
C GLU A 37 5.38 2.45 0.42
N MET A 38 5.97 2.36 -0.75
CA MET A 38 7.04 3.27 -1.14
C MET A 38 6.87 3.94 -2.51
N GLU A 39 5.82 3.63 -3.26
CA GLU A 39 5.70 4.10 -4.65
C GLU A 39 4.36 4.75 -5.02
N ALA A 40 3.28 4.49 -4.27
CA ALA A 40 1.93 4.88 -4.69
C ALA A 40 1.73 6.38 -4.84
N TYR A 41 2.36 7.19 -4.00
CA TYR A 41 2.26 8.65 -4.11
C TYR A 41 2.79 9.13 -5.47
N ALA A 42 3.94 8.62 -5.90
CA ALA A 42 4.54 9.01 -7.18
C ALA A 42 3.62 8.64 -8.34
N LEU A 43 3.03 7.44 -8.33
CA LEU A 43 2.09 6.99 -9.34
C LEU A 43 0.88 7.93 -9.42
N MET A 44 0.26 8.22 -8.28
CA MET A 44 -0.93 9.06 -8.22
C MET A 44 -0.62 10.50 -8.66
N HIS A 45 0.52 11.03 -8.25
CA HIS A 45 0.95 12.38 -8.59
C HIS A 45 1.19 12.53 -10.10
N ILE A 46 1.90 11.58 -10.70
CA ILE A 46 2.17 11.58 -12.15
C ILE A 46 0.87 11.46 -12.93
N ALA A 47 -0.03 10.58 -12.53
CA ALA A 47 -1.32 10.44 -13.17
C ALA A 47 -2.11 11.76 -13.16
N LYS A 48 -2.09 12.45 -12.03
CA LYS A 48 -2.75 13.76 -11.89
C LYS A 48 -2.18 14.79 -12.86
N ILE A 49 -0.85 14.85 -13.01
CA ILE A 49 -0.17 15.76 -13.94
C ILE A 49 -0.63 15.50 -15.38
N PHE A 50 -0.71 14.24 -15.77
CA PHE A 50 -1.12 13.85 -17.12
C PHE A 50 -2.65 13.75 -17.30
N LYS A 51 -3.41 14.12 -16.28
CA LYS A 51 -4.89 14.06 -16.30
C LYS A 51 -5.39 12.65 -16.63
N ARG A 52 -4.78 11.65 -16.01
CA ARG A 52 -5.15 10.23 -16.15
C ARG A 52 -5.59 9.70 -14.79
N ASP A 53 -6.42 8.67 -14.84
CA ASP A 53 -6.82 7.95 -13.63
C ASP A 53 -5.77 6.91 -13.27
N ALA A 54 -5.61 6.68 -11.98
CA ALA A 54 -4.73 5.63 -11.47
C ALA A 54 -5.35 5.01 -10.22
N ALA A 55 -5.08 3.75 -10.03
CA ALA A 55 -5.46 3.01 -8.84
C ALA A 55 -4.29 2.13 -8.40
N CYS A 56 -4.28 1.77 -7.13
CA CYS A 56 -3.25 0.93 -6.57
C CYS A 56 -3.89 -0.23 -5.80
N ILE A 57 -3.43 -1.43 -6.07
CA ILE A 57 -3.83 -2.64 -5.36
C ILE A 57 -2.56 -3.24 -4.75
N LEU A 58 -2.61 -3.52 -3.46
CA LEU A 58 -1.44 -3.96 -2.70
C LEU A 58 -1.76 -5.26 -1.97
N THR A 59 -0.77 -6.13 -1.87
CA THR A 59 -0.82 -7.31 -1.01
C THR A 59 -0.04 -7.04 0.26
N ALA A 60 -0.68 -7.18 1.41
CA ALA A 60 0.00 -7.03 2.70
C ALA A 60 0.89 -8.26 2.94
N VAL A 61 2.18 -8.03 3.17
CA VAL A 61 3.17 -9.10 3.37
C VAL A 61 3.67 -9.19 4.80
N ASP A 62 3.49 -8.12 5.58
CA ASP A 62 3.84 -8.08 6.99
C ASP A 62 2.97 -7.05 7.73
N SER A 63 3.10 -6.99 9.05
CA SER A 63 2.38 -6.01 9.87
C SER A 63 3.23 -5.64 11.07
N LYS A 64 3.20 -4.36 11.45
CA LYS A 64 3.84 -3.87 12.67
C LYS A 64 3.18 -4.39 13.94
N PHE A 65 1.94 -4.84 13.85
CA PHE A 65 1.14 -5.33 14.96
C PHE A 65 1.16 -6.84 15.08
N SER A 66 1.94 -7.52 14.25
CA SER A 66 2.05 -8.97 14.23
C SER A 66 3.46 -9.38 13.83
N ASP A 67 3.96 -10.46 14.43
CA ASP A 67 5.23 -11.07 14.05
C ASP A 67 5.12 -11.95 12.80
N VAL A 68 3.89 -12.09 12.27
CA VAL A 68 3.65 -12.89 11.08
C VAL A 68 4.12 -12.13 9.85
N VAL A 69 5.04 -12.73 9.12
CA VAL A 69 5.54 -12.24 7.84
C VAL A 69 5.21 -13.26 6.77
N LEU A 70 4.63 -12.82 5.67
CA LEU A 70 4.30 -13.71 4.57
C LEU A 70 5.59 -14.25 3.93
N PRO A 71 5.82 -15.59 3.90
CA PRO A 71 6.98 -16.18 3.26
C PRO A 71 7.09 -15.80 1.78
N ILE A 72 8.30 -15.80 1.24
CA ILE A 72 8.54 -15.42 -0.16
C ILE A 72 7.72 -16.28 -1.13
N GLU A 73 7.62 -17.56 -0.89
CA GLU A 73 6.83 -18.48 -1.73
C GLU A 73 5.34 -18.10 -1.71
N ASP A 74 4.82 -17.73 -0.55
CA ASP A 74 3.43 -17.33 -0.39
C ASP A 74 3.15 -15.93 -0.96
N ARG A 75 4.18 -15.07 -1.01
CA ARG A 75 4.06 -13.76 -1.68
C ARG A 75 3.79 -13.92 -3.16
N GLU A 76 4.46 -14.84 -3.81
CA GLU A 76 4.25 -15.12 -5.23
C GLU A 76 2.84 -15.66 -5.48
N ARG A 77 2.34 -16.56 -4.63
CA ARG A 77 1.00 -17.13 -4.75
C ARG A 77 -0.10 -16.10 -4.51
N SER A 78 0.08 -15.22 -3.53
CA SER A 78 -0.91 -14.20 -3.20
C SER A 78 -1.06 -13.15 -4.30
N LEU A 79 -0.06 -12.99 -5.17
CA LEU A 79 -0.14 -12.12 -6.32
C LEU A 79 -1.19 -12.57 -7.34
N ASP A 80 -1.49 -13.87 -7.42
CA ASP A 80 -2.50 -14.37 -8.35
C ASP A 80 -3.88 -13.78 -8.07
N ASP A 81 -4.30 -13.73 -6.80
CA ASP A 81 -5.56 -13.12 -6.40
C ASP A 81 -5.59 -11.63 -6.73
N MET A 82 -4.47 -10.94 -6.48
CA MET A 82 -4.35 -9.51 -6.77
C MET A 82 -4.44 -9.24 -8.27
N ILE A 83 -3.78 -10.05 -9.08
CA ILE A 83 -3.81 -9.94 -10.55
C ILE A 83 -5.22 -10.14 -11.07
N LEU A 84 -5.93 -11.17 -10.59
CA LEU A 84 -7.32 -11.43 -10.98
C LEU A 84 -8.22 -10.28 -10.61
N LEU A 85 -8.07 -9.73 -9.41
CA LEU A 85 -8.84 -8.57 -8.98
C LEU A 85 -8.59 -7.35 -9.89
N ALA A 86 -7.33 -7.10 -10.23
CA ALA A 86 -6.96 -6.00 -11.11
C ALA A 86 -7.56 -6.16 -12.50
N LEU A 87 -7.48 -7.35 -13.09
CA LEU A 87 -8.04 -7.63 -14.40
C LEU A 87 -9.56 -7.53 -14.41
N ASP A 88 -10.24 -8.00 -13.38
CA ASP A 88 -11.69 -7.90 -13.25
C ASP A 88 -12.17 -6.45 -13.07
N SER A 89 -11.29 -5.55 -12.62
CA SER A 89 -11.59 -4.13 -12.42
C SER A 89 -11.50 -3.30 -13.70
N ILE A 90 -10.88 -3.83 -14.72
CA ILE A 90 -10.73 -3.16 -16.02
C ILE A 90 -11.95 -3.51 -16.87
N ILE A 91 -12.84 -2.56 -17.03
CA ILE A 91 -14.07 -2.74 -17.81
C ILE A 91 -14.03 -1.88 -19.06
#